data_e43fd19a24a0d1d99c3a6720c4fe9a98
#
_entry.id   e43fd19a24a0d1d99c3a6720c4fe9a98
#
_cell.length_a   1.000
_cell.length_b   1.000
_cell.length_c   1.000
_cell.angle_alpha   90.00
_cell.angle_beta   90.00
_cell.angle_gamma   90.00
#
_symmetry.space_group_name_H-M   'P 1'
#
loop_
_entity.id
_entity.type
_entity.pdbx_description
1 polymer ?
#
loop_
_entity_poly.entity_id
_entity_poly.type
_entity_poly.pdbx_seq_one_letter_code
_entity_poly.pdbx_strand_id
1 'polypeptide(L)'
;VLDWELSTLGDPVADFVYHLMMYRMPAGLFTGLAGLDFAELGIPSEEEYVAAYCQRTGRDGLPDRDYLSVFVVFRLAAICHGIRGRLARGSASSAHAEATAAVTEPLAELAWSQALAARL
;
A
#
# COMPACT_ATOMS: atom_id res chain seq x y z
N VAL A 1 -9.26 -14.55 -9.53
CA VAL A 1 -9.30 -14.07 -8.15
C VAL A 1 -9.12 -15.27 -7.25
N LEU A 2 -8.23 -15.14 -6.26
CA LEU A 2 -7.86 -16.18 -5.29
C LEU A 2 -8.23 -15.71 -3.88
N ASP A 3 -8.16 -16.62 -2.91
CA ASP A 3 -8.35 -16.33 -1.47
C ASP A 3 -9.72 -15.71 -1.12
N TRP A 4 -10.78 -16.21 -1.77
CA TRP A 4 -12.15 -15.74 -1.55
C TRP A 4 -12.62 -15.89 -0.10
N GLU A 5 -12.06 -16.84 0.65
CA GLU A 5 -12.37 -17.07 2.08
C GLU A 5 -11.94 -15.89 2.97
N LEU A 6 -11.02 -15.04 2.49
CA LEU A 6 -10.58 -13.81 3.16
C LEU A 6 -11.33 -12.57 2.70
N SER A 7 -12.24 -12.72 1.73
CA SER A 7 -12.97 -11.58 1.17
C SER A 7 -14.09 -11.12 2.10
N THR A 8 -14.43 -9.84 2.01
CA THR A 8 -15.56 -9.23 2.70
C THR A 8 -16.20 -8.16 1.83
N LEU A 9 -17.44 -7.79 2.15
CA LEU A 9 -18.03 -6.56 1.60
C LEU A 9 -17.37 -5.36 2.27
N GLY A 10 -16.80 -4.48 1.47
CA GLY A 10 -16.05 -3.33 1.96
C GLY A 10 -16.12 -2.14 1.02
N ASP A 11 -15.36 -1.10 1.35
CA ASP A 11 -15.24 0.08 0.51
C ASP A 11 -14.31 -0.20 -0.68
N PRO A 12 -14.79 -0.15 -1.93
CA PRO A 12 -13.95 -0.35 -3.11
C PRO A 12 -12.87 0.73 -3.29
N VAL A 13 -13.04 1.91 -2.67
CA VAL A 13 -12.00 2.95 -2.65
C VAL A 13 -10.81 2.51 -1.83
N ALA A 14 -11.02 1.81 -0.71
CA ALA A 14 -9.93 1.27 0.11
C ALA A 14 -9.07 0.26 -0.68
N ASP A 15 -9.69 -0.60 -1.49
CA ASP A 15 -8.97 -1.54 -2.36
C ASP A 15 -8.20 -0.81 -3.46
N PHE A 16 -8.80 0.21 -4.06
CA PHE A 16 -8.12 1.01 -5.07
C PHE A 16 -6.92 1.77 -4.48
N VAL A 17 -7.08 2.38 -3.30
CA VAL A 17 -5.99 3.09 -2.61
C VAL A 17 -4.90 2.12 -2.15
N TYR A 18 -5.23 0.88 -1.82
CA TYR A 18 -4.21 -0.15 -1.55
C TYR A 18 -3.30 -0.37 -2.78
N HIS A 19 -3.84 -0.30 -3.98
CA HIS A 19 -3.05 -0.34 -5.21
C HIS A 19 -2.23 0.96 -5.41
N LEU A 20 -2.80 2.14 -5.09
CA LEU A 20 -2.12 3.43 -5.21
C LEU A 20 -0.89 3.56 -4.30
N MET A 21 -0.80 2.80 -3.19
CA MET A 21 0.34 2.92 -2.28
C MET A 21 1.68 2.67 -2.98
N MET A 22 1.69 1.91 -4.10
CA MET A 22 2.91 1.65 -4.87
C MET A 22 3.53 2.93 -5.44
N TYR A 23 2.73 3.92 -5.82
CA TYR A 23 3.21 5.22 -6.29
C TYR A 23 3.98 6.01 -5.24
N ARG A 24 3.64 5.81 -3.96
CA ARG A 24 4.19 6.54 -2.81
C ARG A 24 5.26 5.73 -2.06
N MET A 25 5.41 4.47 -2.39
CA MET A 25 6.38 3.57 -1.79
C MET A 25 7.72 3.71 -2.50
N PRO A 26 8.84 3.92 -1.78
CA PRO A 26 10.17 4.02 -2.39
C PRO A 26 10.55 2.78 -3.21
N ALA A 27 11.29 3.00 -4.30
CA ALA A 27 11.90 1.92 -5.06
C ALA A 27 12.81 1.10 -4.13
N GLY A 28 12.69 -0.21 -4.15
CA GLY A 28 13.43 -1.10 -3.24
C GLY A 28 12.68 -1.49 -1.96
N LEU A 29 11.56 -0.83 -1.66
CA LEU A 29 10.62 -1.28 -0.64
C LEU A 29 9.47 -1.99 -1.36
N PHE A 30 9.43 -3.33 -1.33
CA PHE A 30 8.58 -4.13 -2.21
C PHE A 30 8.78 -3.75 -3.68
N THR A 31 7.69 -3.49 -4.40
CA THR A 31 7.66 -3.05 -5.81
C THR A 31 7.31 -1.57 -5.90
N GLY A 32 7.83 -0.73 -4.98
CA GLY A 32 7.55 0.69 -4.94
C GLY A 32 8.00 1.42 -6.21
N LEU A 33 7.26 2.45 -6.59
CA LEU A 33 7.44 3.22 -7.82
C LEU A 33 7.90 4.65 -7.55
N ALA A 34 7.91 5.10 -6.29
CA ALA A 34 8.26 6.48 -5.96
C ALA A 34 9.69 6.81 -6.42
N GLY A 35 9.83 7.93 -7.11
CA GLY A 35 11.10 8.40 -7.66
C GLY A 35 11.46 7.85 -9.03
N LEU A 36 10.64 7.00 -9.64
CA LEU A 36 10.81 6.55 -11.02
C LEU A 36 10.24 7.56 -12.04
N ASP A 37 10.80 7.58 -13.23
CA ASP A 37 10.24 8.34 -14.35
C ASP A 37 9.08 7.56 -14.98
N PHE A 38 7.86 7.92 -14.62
CA PHE A 38 6.65 7.24 -15.09
C PHE A 38 6.43 7.41 -16.59
N ALA A 39 6.81 8.56 -17.15
CA ALA A 39 6.66 8.82 -18.58
C ALA A 39 7.59 7.93 -19.42
N GLU A 40 8.83 7.77 -19.01
CA GLU A 40 9.78 6.86 -19.64
C GLU A 40 9.33 5.40 -19.57
N LEU A 41 8.71 5.01 -18.44
CA LEU A 41 8.21 3.65 -18.23
C LEU A 41 6.84 3.38 -18.87
N GLY A 42 6.18 4.39 -19.45
CA GLY A 42 4.84 4.27 -20.00
C GLY A 42 3.77 3.99 -18.93
N ILE A 43 4.02 4.41 -17.68
CA ILE A 43 3.11 4.27 -16.53
C ILE A 43 2.41 5.62 -16.34
N PRO A 44 1.07 5.67 -16.19
CA PRO A 44 0.37 6.91 -15.88
C PRO A 44 0.82 7.47 -14.52
N SER A 45 0.78 8.78 -14.35
CA SER A 45 0.95 9.39 -13.02
C SER A 45 -0.16 8.95 -12.04
N GLU A 46 0.06 9.13 -10.73
CA GLU A 46 -0.97 8.81 -9.72
C GLU A 46 -2.28 9.56 -10.01
N GLU A 47 -2.19 10.84 -10.39
CA GLU A 47 -3.34 11.69 -10.71
C GLU A 47 -4.09 11.19 -11.94
N GLU A 48 -3.40 10.85 -13.01
CA GLU A 48 -4.01 10.29 -14.23
C GLU A 48 -4.69 8.95 -13.93
N TYR A 49 -4.08 8.12 -13.11
CA TYR A 49 -4.63 6.82 -12.73
C TYR A 49 -5.88 6.97 -11.86
N VAL A 50 -5.87 7.89 -10.89
CA VAL A 50 -7.05 8.26 -10.09
C VAL A 50 -8.16 8.82 -10.96
N ALA A 51 -7.85 9.74 -11.88
CA ALA A 51 -8.85 10.31 -12.79
C ALA A 51 -9.52 9.23 -13.65
N ALA A 52 -8.73 8.30 -14.18
CA ALA A 52 -9.24 7.16 -14.96
C ALA A 52 -10.13 6.23 -14.14
N TYR A 53 -9.80 5.98 -12.88
CA TYR A 53 -10.65 5.21 -11.96
C TYR A 53 -11.98 5.92 -11.70
N CYS A 54 -11.93 7.21 -11.34
CA CYS A 54 -13.13 8.01 -11.08
C CYS A 54 -14.05 8.04 -12.29
N GLN A 55 -13.49 8.28 -13.48
CA GLN A 55 -14.27 8.28 -14.73
C GLN A 55 -14.99 6.95 -14.97
N ARG A 56 -14.30 5.82 -14.80
CA ARG A 56 -14.85 4.48 -15.04
C ARG A 56 -15.91 4.07 -14.02
N THR A 57 -15.82 4.59 -12.80
CA THR A 57 -16.71 4.24 -11.68
C THR A 57 -17.80 5.26 -11.42
N GLY A 58 -17.83 6.38 -12.20
CA GLY A 58 -18.80 7.45 -12.04
C GLY A 58 -18.64 8.23 -10.72
N ARG A 59 -17.41 8.36 -10.21
CA ARG A 59 -17.10 9.10 -8.97
C ARG A 59 -16.57 10.48 -9.29
N ASP A 60 -16.94 11.46 -8.46
CA ASP A 60 -16.44 12.84 -8.57
C ASP A 60 -15.05 13.03 -7.96
N GLY A 61 -14.51 12.00 -7.27
CA GLY A 61 -13.19 12.03 -6.64
C GLY A 61 -13.03 10.97 -5.56
N LEU A 62 -11.94 11.07 -4.81
CA LEU A 62 -11.61 10.22 -3.68
C LEU A 62 -11.36 11.09 -2.43
N PRO A 63 -12.42 11.53 -1.72
CA PRO A 63 -12.30 12.51 -0.63
C PRO A 63 -11.40 12.02 0.52
N ASP A 64 -11.42 10.73 0.82
CA ASP A 64 -10.66 10.14 1.94
C ASP A 64 -9.32 9.52 1.50
N ARG A 65 -8.84 9.86 0.30
CA ARG A 65 -7.63 9.25 -0.29
C ARG A 65 -6.41 9.33 0.63
N ASP A 66 -6.17 10.46 1.27
CA ASP A 66 -4.98 10.63 2.11
C ASP A 66 -5.08 9.79 3.39
N TYR A 67 -6.23 9.78 4.05
CA TYR A 67 -6.49 8.91 5.19
C TYR A 67 -6.31 7.43 4.81
N LEU A 68 -6.96 7.00 3.73
CA LEU A 68 -6.86 5.63 3.26
C LEU A 68 -5.41 5.26 2.86
N SER A 69 -4.64 6.19 2.28
CA SER A 69 -3.24 5.96 1.94
C SER A 69 -2.39 5.67 3.19
N VAL A 70 -2.58 6.44 4.25
CA VAL A 70 -1.92 6.17 5.54
C VAL A 70 -2.35 4.82 6.11
N PHE A 71 -3.66 4.57 6.11
CA PHE A 71 -4.23 3.33 6.63
C PHE A 71 -3.69 2.08 5.93
N VAL A 72 -3.61 2.08 4.59
CA VAL A 72 -3.16 0.89 3.85
C VAL A 72 -1.67 0.61 4.06
N VAL A 73 -0.82 1.64 4.18
CA VAL A 73 0.60 1.48 4.48
C VAL A 73 0.79 0.99 5.92
N PHE A 74 0.06 1.54 6.88
CA PHE A 74 0.04 1.07 8.27
C PHE A 74 -0.42 -0.39 8.37
N ARG A 75 -1.49 -0.76 7.66
CA ARG A 75 -1.99 -2.14 7.59
C ARG A 75 -0.90 -3.09 7.07
N LEU A 76 -0.16 -2.70 6.03
CA LEU A 76 0.95 -3.50 5.50
C LEU A 76 2.08 -3.64 6.53
N ALA A 77 2.44 -2.56 7.24
CA ALA A 77 3.41 -2.61 8.33
C ALA A 77 2.97 -3.60 9.43
N ALA A 78 1.69 -3.59 9.80
CA ALA A 78 1.13 -4.52 10.80
C ALA A 78 1.20 -5.99 10.33
N ILE A 79 0.96 -6.26 9.05
CA ILE A 79 1.11 -7.60 8.47
C ILE A 79 2.57 -8.05 8.57
N CYS A 80 3.53 -7.21 8.19
CA CYS A 80 4.97 -7.49 8.27
C CYS A 80 5.40 -7.72 9.72
N HIS A 81 4.89 -6.92 10.67
CA HIS A 81 5.10 -7.13 12.10
C HIS A 81 4.58 -8.50 12.58
N GLY A 82 3.42 -8.93 12.11
CA GLY A 82 2.89 -10.27 12.39
C GLY A 82 3.81 -11.39 11.88
N ILE A 83 4.46 -11.21 10.71
CA ILE A 83 5.45 -12.14 10.17
C ILE A 83 6.69 -12.19 11.08
N ARG A 84 7.18 -11.03 11.56
CA ARG A 84 8.26 -10.95 12.54
C ARG A 84 7.96 -11.74 13.81
N GLY A 85 6.74 -11.62 14.33
CA GLY A 85 6.28 -12.40 15.47
C GLY A 85 6.27 -13.92 15.21
N ARG A 86 5.92 -14.35 14.00
CA ARG A 86 5.99 -15.78 13.60
C ARG A 86 7.42 -16.27 13.48
N LEU A 87 8.33 -15.47 12.94
CA LEU A 87 9.77 -15.77 12.90
C LEU A 87 10.33 -16.00 14.31
N ALA A 88 10.05 -15.10 15.24
CA ALA A 88 10.52 -15.20 16.62
C ALA A 88 10.04 -16.47 17.34
N ARG A 89 8.87 -17.01 16.93
CA ARG A 89 8.31 -18.25 17.45
C ARG A 89 8.69 -19.50 16.64
N GLY A 90 9.52 -19.38 15.60
CA GLY A 90 9.89 -20.49 14.72
C GLY A 90 8.75 -21.07 13.90
N SER A 91 7.65 -20.31 13.69
CA SER A 91 6.46 -20.76 12.97
C SER A 91 6.28 -20.10 11.59
N ALA A 92 7.28 -19.37 11.11
CA ALA A 92 7.26 -18.83 9.75
C ALA A 92 7.65 -19.91 8.74
N SER A 93 6.83 -20.09 7.70
CA SER A 93 7.04 -21.10 6.66
C SER A 93 7.67 -20.59 5.37
N SER A 94 7.76 -19.27 5.18
CA SER A 94 8.28 -18.66 3.96
C SER A 94 9.79 -18.40 4.05
N ALA A 95 10.52 -18.76 2.99
CA ALA A 95 11.94 -18.40 2.84
C ALA A 95 12.18 -16.88 2.77
N HIS A 96 11.15 -16.09 2.46
CA HIS A 96 11.22 -14.62 2.39
C HIS A 96 10.74 -13.94 3.68
N ALA A 97 10.42 -14.69 4.73
CA ALA A 97 9.84 -14.15 5.95
C ALA A 97 10.75 -13.12 6.64
N GLU A 98 12.07 -13.34 6.65
CA GLU A 98 13.04 -12.39 7.23
C GLU A 98 13.05 -11.07 6.48
N ALA A 99 13.15 -11.11 5.14
CA ALA A 99 13.13 -9.91 4.31
C ALA A 99 11.82 -9.14 4.46
N THR A 100 10.69 -9.85 4.53
CA THR A 100 9.37 -9.24 4.72
C THR A 100 9.23 -8.64 6.14
N ALA A 101 9.77 -9.28 7.16
CA ALA A 101 9.75 -8.75 8.52
C ALA A 101 10.62 -7.49 8.67
N ALA A 102 11.73 -7.41 7.94
CA ALA A 102 12.68 -6.30 7.99
C ALA A 102 12.10 -4.97 7.49
N VAL A 103 11.04 -4.99 6.70
CA VAL A 103 10.42 -3.76 6.17
C VAL A 103 9.35 -3.16 7.08
N THR A 104 9.13 -3.74 8.27
CA THR A 104 8.12 -3.26 9.24
C THR A 104 8.35 -1.80 9.63
N GLU A 105 9.56 -1.45 10.09
CA GLU A 105 9.91 -0.10 10.52
C GLU A 105 9.85 0.90 9.35
N PRO A 106 10.50 0.65 8.19
CA PRO A 106 10.37 1.53 7.03
C PRO A 106 8.94 1.82 6.60
N LEU A 107 8.05 0.83 6.66
CA LEU A 107 6.63 1.04 6.35
C LEU A 107 5.92 1.88 7.42
N ALA A 108 6.20 1.66 8.69
CA ALA A 108 5.62 2.46 9.77
C ALA A 108 6.06 3.93 9.68
N GLU A 109 7.34 4.18 9.38
CA GLU A 109 7.89 5.52 9.16
C GLU A 109 7.26 6.19 7.93
N LEU A 110 7.06 5.45 6.85
CA LEU A 110 6.37 5.95 5.65
C LEU A 110 4.93 6.34 5.97
N ALA A 111 4.17 5.48 6.67
CA ALA A 111 2.80 5.78 7.08
C ALA A 111 2.74 7.03 7.96
N TRP A 112 3.67 7.15 8.92
CA TRP A 112 3.74 8.30 9.82
C TRP A 112 4.05 9.60 9.07
N SER A 113 5.03 9.56 8.15
CA SER A 113 5.38 10.73 7.34
C SER A 113 4.21 11.19 6.47
N GLN A 114 3.44 10.26 5.90
CA GLN A 114 2.24 10.57 5.12
C GLN A 114 1.13 11.18 6.01
N ALA A 115 0.94 10.65 7.23
CA ALA A 115 -0.04 11.21 8.17
C ALA A 115 0.29 12.65 8.53
N LEU A 116 1.56 12.96 8.82
CA LEU A 116 2.01 14.31 9.10
C LEU A 116 1.81 15.25 7.90
N ALA A 117 2.12 14.79 6.69
CA ALA A 117 1.94 15.57 5.47
C ALA A 117 0.46 15.88 5.18
N ALA A 118 -0.41 14.94 5.47
CA ALA A 118 -1.86 15.06 5.31
C ALA A 118 -2.55 15.79 6.49
N ARG A 119 -1.82 16.11 7.55
CA ARG A 119 -2.34 16.74 8.79
C ARG A 119 -3.45 15.91 9.47
N LEU A 120 -3.29 14.58 9.45
CA LEU A 120 -4.15 13.62 10.11
C LEU A 120 -3.76 13.43 11.58
#